data_9502e2c553380f62ea4b1cc16c58bc9a
#
_entry.id   9502e2c553380f62ea4b1cc16c58bc9a
#
_cell.length_a   1.000
_cell.length_b   1.000
_cell.length_c   1.000
_cell.angle_alpha   90.00
_cell.angle_beta   90.00
_cell.angle_gamma   90.00
#
_symmetry.space_group_name_H-M   'P 1'
#
loop_
_entity.id
_entity.type
_entity.pdbx_description
1 polymer ?
#
loop_
_entity_poly.entity_id
_entity_poly.type
_entity_poly.pdbx_seq_one_letter_code
_entity_poly.pdbx_strand_id
1 'polypeptide(L)'
;MAMDPEHNSADVMADLFQLVYLLTRRIYRMTDLFIEVHPRHAGFYRRMLGYRVVGEERVCPRVGAPAVLMHMSQQEVDELIAQHAGKETSSTRSLYRLFAPPAEMLALQRQLTAQLLR
;
A
#
# COMPACT_ATOMS: atom_id res chain seq x y z
N MET A 1 -13.28 -12.87 10.98
CA MET A 1 -13.47 -13.33 9.60
C MET A 1 -12.49 -14.45 9.31
N ALA A 2 -12.98 -15.60 8.97
CA ALA A 2 -12.12 -16.73 8.63
C ALA A 2 -11.47 -16.47 7.26
N MET A 3 -10.16 -16.63 7.19
CA MET A 3 -9.45 -16.46 5.93
C MET A 3 -9.60 -17.74 5.11
N ASP A 4 -9.97 -17.59 3.84
CA ASP A 4 -10.00 -18.71 2.91
C ASP A 4 -8.60 -19.33 2.84
N PRO A 5 -8.47 -20.66 2.90
CA PRO A 5 -7.15 -21.30 2.79
C PRO A 5 -6.36 -20.94 1.52
N GLU A 6 -7.04 -20.52 0.46
CA GLU A 6 -6.43 -20.10 -0.78
C GLU A 6 -5.93 -18.65 -0.73
N HIS A 7 -6.35 -17.89 0.27
CA HIS A 7 -5.92 -16.52 0.48
C HIS A 7 -4.91 -16.46 1.61
N ASN A 8 -3.68 -16.11 1.30
CA ASN A 8 -2.67 -15.90 2.31
C ASN A 8 -2.65 -14.43 2.77
N SER A 9 -1.88 -14.14 3.80
CA SER A 9 -1.79 -12.80 4.37
C SER A 9 -1.26 -11.76 3.36
N ALA A 10 -0.42 -12.17 2.40
CA ALA A 10 0.10 -11.28 1.39
C ALA A 10 -1.01 -10.78 0.45
N ASP A 11 -1.95 -11.66 0.06
CA ASP A 11 -3.08 -11.26 -0.77
C ASP A 11 -3.97 -10.25 -0.05
N VAL A 12 -4.26 -10.49 1.22
CA VAL A 12 -5.06 -9.58 2.05
C VAL A 12 -4.39 -8.22 2.17
N MET A 13 -3.07 -8.21 2.42
CA MET A 13 -2.31 -6.97 2.52
C MET A 13 -2.28 -6.23 1.19
N ALA A 14 -2.11 -6.93 0.08
CA ALA A 14 -2.13 -6.33 -1.24
C ALA A 14 -3.47 -5.66 -1.52
N ASP A 15 -4.58 -6.34 -1.21
CA ASP A 15 -5.93 -5.78 -1.40
C ASP A 15 -6.12 -4.51 -0.56
N LEU A 16 -5.65 -4.52 0.68
CA LEU A 16 -5.75 -3.36 1.55
C LEU A 16 -4.96 -2.16 1.00
N PHE A 17 -3.71 -2.38 0.62
CA PHE A 17 -2.88 -1.29 0.10
C PHE A 17 -3.33 -0.81 -1.27
N GLN A 18 -3.89 -1.71 -2.09
CA GLN A 18 -4.51 -1.31 -3.35
C GLN A 18 -5.69 -0.38 -3.10
N LEU A 19 -6.52 -0.67 -2.11
CA LEU A 19 -7.63 0.19 -1.72
C LEU A 19 -7.12 1.56 -1.24
N VAL A 20 -6.09 1.57 -0.41
CA VAL A 20 -5.45 2.81 0.05
C VAL A 20 -4.93 3.63 -1.15
N TYR A 21 -4.29 2.98 -2.12
CA TYR A 21 -3.80 3.64 -3.32
C TYR A 21 -4.93 4.27 -4.11
N LEU A 22 -6.00 3.51 -4.39
CA LEU A 22 -7.15 4.03 -5.14
C LEU A 22 -7.76 5.25 -4.46
N LEU A 23 -7.95 5.16 -3.15
CA LEU A 23 -8.55 6.21 -2.38
C LEU A 23 -7.67 7.47 -2.35
N THR A 24 -6.39 7.30 -2.02
CA THR A 24 -5.49 8.43 -1.83
C THR A 24 -5.00 9.04 -3.14
N ARG A 25 -4.69 8.22 -4.14
CA ARG A 25 -4.13 8.69 -5.40
C ARG A 25 -5.19 9.05 -6.42
N ARG A 26 -6.15 8.15 -6.64
CA ARG A 26 -7.10 8.29 -7.75
C ARG A 26 -8.32 9.14 -7.40
N ILE A 27 -8.76 9.10 -6.16
CA ILE A 27 -9.96 9.82 -5.72
C ILE A 27 -9.59 11.15 -5.07
N TYR A 28 -8.71 11.13 -4.06
CA TYR A 28 -8.31 12.35 -3.36
C TYR A 28 -7.10 13.05 -3.95
N ARG A 29 -6.43 12.41 -4.91
CA ARG A 29 -5.29 12.97 -5.66
C ARG A 29 -4.14 13.46 -4.77
N MET A 30 -3.88 12.74 -3.71
CA MET A 30 -2.75 13.01 -2.85
C MET A 30 -1.43 12.65 -3.55
N THR A 31 -0.41 13.44 -3.31
CA THR A 31 0.90 13.24 -3.96
C THR A 31 1.88 12.44 -3.11
N ASP A 32 1.67 12.42 -1.81
CA ASP A 32 2.61 11.83 -0.86
C ASP A 32 1.87 11.06 0.22
N LEU A 33 2.51 9.98 0.68
CA LEU A 33 2.02 9.18 1.79
C LEU A 33 3.05 9.19 2.91
N PHE A 34 2.60 9.49 4.12
CA PHE A 34 3.42 9.39 5.32
C PHE A 34 2.79 8.41 6.27
N ILE A 35 3.60 7.55 6.86
CA ILE A 35 3.15 6.60 7.87
C ILE A 35 4.10 6.62 9.06
N GLU A 36 3.57 6.37 10.24
CA GLU A 36 4.36 6.12 11.43
C GLU A 36 4.22 4.65 11.78
N VAL A 37 5.34 3.95 11.89
CA VAL A 37 5.33 2.51 12.19
C VAL A 37 6.35 2.20 13.26
N HIS A 38 6.12 1.11 13.98
CA HIS A 38 7.12 0.60 14.91
C HIS A 38 8.40 0.24 14.11
N PRO A 39 9.60 0.56 14.63
CA PRO A 39 10.84 0.28 13.89
C PRO A 39 10.98 -1.15 13.39
N ARG A 40 10.45 -2.13 14.13
CA ARG A 40 10.50 -3.54 13.71
C ARG A 40 9.74 -3.81 12.41
N HIS A 41 8.78 -2.96 12.04
CA HIS A 41 8.00 -3.10 10.81
C HIS A 41 8.54 -2.28 9.64
N ALA A 42 9.51 -1.40 9.86
CA ALA A 42 10.04 -0.53 8.81
C ALA A 42 10.60 -1.33 7.64
N GLY A 43 11.25 -2.44 7.92
CA GLY A 43 11.79 -3.33 6.87
C GLY A 43 10.72 -3.89 5.96
N PHE A 44 9.57 -4.26 6.51
CA PHE A 44 8.43 -4.73 5.73
C PHE A 44 7.95 -3.66 4.75
N TYR A 45 7.67 -2.45 5.25
CA TYR A 45 7.17 -1.36 4.41
C TYR A 45 8.16 -0.96 3.33
N ARG A 46 9.46 -0.98 3.64
CA ARG A 46 10.49 -0.69 2.66
C ARG A 46 10.57 -1.74 1.57
N ARG A 47 10.63 -3.02 1.94
CA ARG A 47 10.78 -4.11 0.97
C ARG A 47 9.53 -4.37 0.16
N MET A 48 8.37 -4.32 0.82
CA MET A 48 7.12 -4.74 0.19
C MET A 48 6.41 -3.61 -0.55
N LEU A 49 6.63 -2.36 -0.16
CA LEU A 49 5.90 -1.22 -0.70
C LEU A 49 6.78 -0.06 -1.16
N GLY A 50 8.07 -0.06 -0.80
CA GLY A 50 8.99 0.97 -1.26
C GLY A 50 9.07 2.22 -0.40
N TYR A 51 8.51 2.20 0.82
CA TYR A 51 8.62 3.33 1.74
C TYR A 51 10.06 3.55 2.18
N ARG A 52 10.38 4.81 2.50
CA ARG A 52 11.71 5.20 3.01
C ARG A 52 11.55 5.87 4.37
N VAL A 53 12.49 5.59 5.27
CA VAL A 53 12.55 6.28 6.56
C VAL A 53 13.01 7.72 6.33
N VAL A 54 12.25 8.69 6.84
CA VAL A 54 12.54 10.13 6.64
C VAL A 54 12.69 10.88 7.95
N GLY A 55 12.64 10.20 9.09
CA GLY A 55 12.81 10.84 10.39
C GLY A 55 13.47 9.91 11.38
N GLU A 56 13.93 10.47 12.49
CA GLU A 56 14.51 9.69 13.58
C GLU A 56 13.44 8.93 14.33
N GLU A 57 13.84 7.80 14.94
CA GLU A 57 12.97 7.07 15.83
C GLU A 57 12.58 7.94 17.02
N ARG A 58 11.29 7.98 17.32
CA ARG A 58 10.72 8.75 18.44
C ARG A 58 9.69 7.91 19.16
N VAL A 59 9.45 8.23 20.43
CA VAL A 59 8.34 7.63 21.15
C VAL A 59 7.05 8.30 20.72
N CYS A 60 6.09 7.51 20.23
CA CYS A 60 4.78 8.02 19.86
C CYS A 60 3.99 8.36 21.13
N PRO A 61 3.61 9.65 21.37
CA PRO A 61 2.95 10.04 22.61
C PRO A 61 1.62 9.31 22.87
N ARG A 62 0.91 8.94 21.81
CA ARG A 62 -0.40 8.30 21.93
C ARG A 62 -0.34 6.89 22.49
N VAL A 63 0.72 6.13 22.17
CA VAL A 63 0.81 4.72 22.54
C VAL A 63 2.03 4.40 23.38
N GLY A 64 2.92 5.38 23.61
CA GLY A 64 4.12 5.18 24.40
C GLY A 64 5.13 4.21 23.80
N ALA A 65 5.03 3.93 22.49
CA ALA A 65 5.89 2.99 21.80
C ALA A 65 6.79 3.72 20.79
N PRO A 66 7.97 3.17 20.49
CA PRO A 66 8.85 3.78 19.49
C PRO A 66 8.22 3.74 18.10
N ALA A 67 8.46 4.80 17.32
CA ALA A 67 7.94 4.90 15.96
C ALA A 67 8.96 5.60 15.06
N VAL A 68 8.94 5.25 13.77
CA VAL A 68 9.70 5.94 12.73
C VAL A 68 8.73 6.45 11.69
N LEU A 69 9.03 7.64 11.15
CA LEU A 69 8.26 8.23 10.07
C LEU A 69 8.80 7.72 8.75
N MET A 70 7.91 7.23 7.90
CA MET A 70 8.25 6.76 6.57
C MET A 70 7.45 7.53 5.52
N HIS A 71 8.01 7.64 4.32
CA HIS A 71 7.44 8.39 3.22
C HIS A 71 7.50 7.59 1.92
N MET A 72 6.47 7.78 1.09
CA MET A 72 6.40 7.26 -0.26
C MET A 72 5.73 8.30 -1.15
N SER A 73 6.33 8.62 -2.31
CA SER A 73 5.63 9.46 -3.27
C SER A 73 4.64 8.62 -4.07
N GLN A 74 3.48 9.18 -4.38
CA GLN A 74 2.48 8.46 -5.17
C GLN A 74 2.93 8.23 -6.61
N GLN A 75 3.81 9.08 -7.12
CA GLN A 75 4.40 8.87 -8.45
C GLN A 75 5.23 7.58 -8.46
N GLU A 76 6.00 7.32 -7.42
CA GLU A 76 6.74 6.06 -7.30
C GLU A 76 5.80 4.86 -7.22
N VAL A 77 4.68 5.01 -6.52
CA VAL A 77 3.66 3.95 -6.44
C VAL A 77 3.10 3.67 -7.84
N ASP A 78 2.76 4.72 -8.61
CA ASP A 78 2.29 4.58 -9.99
C ASP A 78 3.28 3.76 -10.84
N GLU A 79 4.56 4.07 -10.73
CA GLU A 79 5.62 3.39 -11.47
C GLU A 79 5.75 1.92 -11.08
N LEU A 80 5.70 1.63 -9.79
CA LEU A 80 5.81 0.26 -9.28
C LEU A 80 4.60 -0.58 -9.68
N ILE A 81 3.41 0.01 -9.69
CA ILE A 81 2.21 -0.66 -10.17
C ILE A 81 2.35 -0.96 -11.67
N ALA A 82 2.82 0.00 -12.46
CA ALA A 82 3.02 -0.21 -13.89
C ALA A 82 4.01 -1.35 -14.18
N GLN A 83 5.04 -1.49 -13.34
CA GLN A 83 6.05 -2.54 -13.51
C GLN A 83 5.59 -3.91 -13.07
N HIS A 84 4.81 -4.01 -12.00
CA HIS A 84 4.59 -5.28 -11.30
C HIS A 84 3.14 -5.75 -11.21
N ALA A 85 2.14 -4.87 -11.36
CA ALA A 85 0.75 -5.24 -11.16
C ALA A 85 0.30 -6.35 -12.12
N GLY A 86 -0.35 -7.37 -11.56
CA GLY A 86 -0.81 -8.52 -12.33
C GLY A 86 0.27 -9.52 -12.70
N LYS A 87 1.51 -9.34 -12.23
CA LYS A 87 2.65 -10.21 -12.57
C LYS A 87 3.06 -11.06 -11.36
N GLU A 88 2.19 -11.96 -10.96
CA GLU A 88 2.41 -12.82 -9.78
C GLU A 88 3.67 -13.68 -9.88
N THR A 89 4.14 -13.96 -11.09
CA THR A 89 5.36 -14.73 -11.32
C THR A 89 6.63 -13.89 -11.26
N SER A 90 6.51 -12.59 -11.01
CA SER A 90 7.66 -11.71 -10.86
C SER A 90 8.57 -12.21 -9.74
N SER A 91 9.89 -12.11 -9.94
CA SER A 91 10.88 -12.48 -8.93
C SER A 91 10.92 -11.50 -7.76
N THR A 92 10.31 -10.34 -7.87
CA THR A 92 10.24 -9.36 -6.79
C THR A 92 9.30 -9.83 -5.69
N ARG A 93 9.63 -9.49 -4.44
CA ARG A 93 8.78 -9.77 -3.28
C ARG A 93 7.80 -8.63 -2.98
N SER A 94 7.76 -7.63 -3.84
CA SER A 94 6.87 -6.49 -3.68
C SER A 94 5.39 -6.91 -3.68
N LEU A 95 4.56 -6.25 -2.87
CA LEU A 95 3.11 -6.47 -2.89
C LEU A 95 2.47 -5.98 -4.19
N TYR A 96 3.12 -5.10 -4.93
CA TYR A 96 2.58 -4.56 -6.17
C TYR A 96 2.33 -5.63 -7.24
N ARG A 97 3.07 -6.72 -7.22
CA ARG A 97 2.84 -7.85 -8.13
C ARG A 97 1.46 -8.48 -7.97
N LEU A 98 0.86 -8.32 -6.79
CA LEU A 98 -0.47 -8.86 -6.46
C LEU A 98 -1.59 -7.84 -6.71
N PHE A 99 -1.26 -6.61 -7.10
CA PHE A 99 -2.26 -5.61 -7.44
C PHE A 99 -2.96 -6.00 -8.75
N ALA A 100 -4.21 -5.55 -8.88
CA ALA A 100 -5.00 -5.82 -10.08
C ALA A 100 -4.38 -5.16 -11.33
N PRO A 101 -4.50 -5.77 -12.51
CA PRO A 101 -4.09 -5.14 -13.76
C PRO A 101 -4.85 -3.83 -14.00
N PRO A 102 -4.34 -2.93 -14.88
CA PRO A 102 -4.93 -1.60 -15.08
C PRO A 102 -6.43 -1.60 -15.38
N ALA A 103 -6.92 -2.54 -16.17
CA ALA A 103 -8.35 -2.60 -16.51
C ALA A 103 -9.21 -2.91 -15.29
N GLU A 104 -8.79 -3.86 -14.46
CA GLU A 104 -9.51 -4.20 -13.21
C GLU A 104 -9.38 -3.07 -12.20
N MET A 105 -8.23 -2.42 -12.13
CA MET A 105 -7.99 -1.29 -11.25
C MET A 105 -8.97 -0.15 -11.58
N LEU A 106 -9.20 0.13 -12.85
CA LEU A 106 -10.13 1.15 -13.28
C LEU A 106 -11.57 0.80 -12.89
N ALA A 107 -11.95 -0.46 -13.04
CA ALA A 107 -13.28 -0.94 -12.63
C ALA A 107 -13.49 -0.77 -11.13
N LEU A 108 -12.48 -1.12 -10.32
CA LEU A 108 -12.52 -0.95 -8.87
C LEU A 108 -12.62 0.54 -8.48
N GLN A 109 -11.91 1.40 -9.19
CA GLN A 109 -11.96 2.84 -8.97
C GLN A 109 -13.36 3.38 -9.21
N ARG A 110 -14.00 2.98 -10.31
CA ARG A 110 -15.36 3.40 -10.65
C ARG A 110 -16.37 2.95 -9.59
N GLN A 111 -16.24 1.71 -9.15
CA GLN A 111 -17.12 1.13 -8.13
C GLN A 111 -16.97 1.90 -6.81
N LEU A 112 -15.75 2.17 -6.39
CA LEU A 112 -15.46 2.89 -5.16
C LEU A 112 -15.98 4.33 -5.23
N THR A 113 -15.78 5.01 -6.35
CA THR A 113 -16.28 6.37 -6.56
C THR A 113 -17.81 6.40 -6.46
N ALA A 114 -18.49 5.44 -7.06
CA ALA A 114 -19.95 5.35 -6.99
C ALA A 114 -20.44 5.19 -5.56
N GLN A 115 -19.74 4.42 -4.74
CA GLN A 115 -20.11 4.22 -3.33
C GLN A 115 -19.89 5.49 -2.50
N LEU A 116 -18.84 6.24 -2.78
CA LEU A 116 -18.53 7.47 -2.05
C LEU A 116 -19.46 8.62 -2.40
N LEU A 117 -20.09 8.61 -3.58
CA LEU A 117 -20.99 9.66 -4.04
C LEU A 117 -22.47 9.41 -3.67
N ARG A 118 -22.75 8.39 -2.93
CA ARG A 118 -24.11 8.12 -2.45
C ARG A 118 -24.55 9.11 -1.40
#